data_85dd34aad6469183b3dfd4db2d4ec5e0
#
_entry.id   85dd34aad6469183b3dfd4db2d4ec5e0
#
_cell.length_a   1.000
_cell.length_b   1.000
_cell.length_c   1.000
_cell.angle_alpha   90.00
_cell.angle_beta   90.00
_cell.angle_gamma   90.00
#
_symmetry.space_group_name_H-M   'P 1'
#
loop_
_entity.id
_entity.type
_entity.pdbx_description
1 polymer ?
#
loop_
_entity_poly.entity_id
_entity_poly.type
_entity_poly.pdbx_seq_one_letter_code
_entity_poly.pdbx_strand_id
1 'polypeptide(L)'
;MKRLALGLVVALAAGAAGAETVNFDSTKAGALPPSWLAGITGPGRAQWAVTPDPTAASAPNVLKQSGQVASHSYPWCVKKDISLQNGFVAVKFKPLSGQEDQAGGVVWRWQDGDNYYIARGNALENNIILFRMAHGQRKALHRVPMTVTGNQWHSLRVDFSGSHISVSFDGHKAMEWDDQTFTKAGAAGVWTKADSVTEFDDFQYGSR
;
A
#
# COMPACT_ATOMS: atom_id res chain seq x y z
N MET A 1 -57.20 6.98 -31.07
CA MET A 1 -56.57 6.05 -30.09
C MET A 1 -55.09 6.44 -29.96
N LYS A 2 -54.72 7.14 -28.90
CA LYS A 2 -53.32 7.57 -28.62
C LYS A 2 -52.66 6.51 -27.75
N ARG A 3 -51.61 5.86 -28.26
CA ARG A 3 -50.78 4.91 -27.48
C ARG A 3 -49.76 5.69 -26.68
N LEU A 4 -49.84 5.64 -25.36
CA LEU A 4 -48.78 6.10 -24.45
C LEU A 4 -47.68 5.01 -24.44
N ALA A 5 -46.44 5.39 -24.81
CA ALA A 5 -45.28 4.59 -24.60
C ALA A 5 -44.74 4.90 -23.20
N LEU A 6 -44.77 3.91 -22.32
CA LEU A 6 -44.19 3.98 -20.95
C LEU A 6 -42.68 3.65 -21.07
N GLY A 7 -41.84 4.67 -20.98
CA GLY A 7 -40.38 4.47 -20.95
C GLY A 7 -39.93 3.96 -19.59
N LEU A 8 -39.35 2.77 -19.58
CA LEU A 8 -38.72 2.18 -18.38
C LEU A 8 -37.35 2.85 -18.14
N VAL A 9 -37.25 3.71 -17.13
CA VAL A 9 -35.98 4.25 -16.67
C VAL A 9 -35.33 3.23 -15.75
N VAL A 10 -34.31 2.52 -16.24
CA VAL A 10 -33.47 1.65 -15.43
C VAL A 10 -32.43 2.54 -14.72
N ALA A 11 -32.66 2.82 -13.46
CA ALA A 11 -31.64 3.46 -12.60
C ALA A 11 -30.58 2.41 -12.26
N LEU A 12 -29.38 2.56 -12.87
CA LEU A 12 -28.20 1.83 -12.38
C LEU A 12 -27.84 2.41 -11.00
N ALA A 13 -28.11 1.65 -9.95
CA ALA A 13 -27.53 1.93 -8.65
C ALA A 13 -26.04 1.60 -8.74
N ALA A 14 -25.18 2.63 -8.79
CA ALA A 14 -23.76 2.48 -8.54
C ALA A 14 -23.62 2.08 -7.05
N GLY A 15 -23.44 0.79 -6.80
CA GLY A 15 -23.12 0.30 -5.46
C GLY A 15 -21.81 0.95 -5.00
N ALA A 16 -21.82 1.61 -3.85
CA ALA A 16 -20.59 1.98 -3.16
C ALA A 16 -19.82 0.69 -2.89
N ALA A 17 -18.68 0.50 -3.56
CA ALA A 17 -17.82 -0.64 -3.27
C ALA A 17 -17.36 -0.49 -1.81
N GLY A 18 -17.74 -1.45 -0.96
CA GLY A 18 -17.37 -1.48 0.44
C GLY A 18 -15.84 -1.56 0.60
N ALA A 19 -15.34 -1.13 1.75
CA ALA A 19 -13.95 -1.35 2.13
C ALA A 19 -13.71 -2.85 2.31
N GLU A 20 -12.67 -3.37 1.69
CA GLU A 20 -12.20 -4.74 1.89
C GLU A 20 -10.95 -4.76 2.76
N THR A 21 -10.80 -5.81 3.57
CA THR A 21 -9.63 -6.01 4.46
C THR A 21 -9.01 -7.38 4.21
N VAL A 22 -7.69 -7.41 4.10
CA VAL A 22 -6.86 -8.62 4.03
C VAL A 22 -5.99 -8.67 5.28
N ASN A 23 -6.27 -9.60 6.19
CA ASN A 23 -5.54 -9.79 7.44
C ASN A 23 -4.52 -10.95 7.41
N PHE A 24 -4.36 -11.59 6.26
CA PHE A 24 -3.40 -12.68 5.99
C PHE A 24 -3.63 -13.99 6.77
N ASP A 25 -4.59 -14.08 7.67
CA ASP A 25 -4.81 -15.22 8.58
C ASP A 25 -5.13 -16.53 7.88
N SER A 26 -5.84 -16.47 6.74
CA SER A 26 -6.20 -17.64 5.95
C SER A 26 -5.05 -18.18 5.09
N THR A 27 -3.92 -17.50 5.04
CA THR A 27 -2.77 -17.90 4.21
C THR A 27 -1.81 -18.78 5.02
N LYS A 28 -1.38 -19.89 4.41
CA LYS A 28 -0.40 -20.80 5.03
C LYS A 28 0.92 -20.06 5.28
N ALA A 29 1.49 -20.22 6.47
CA ALA A 29 2.80 -19.72 6.81
C ALA A 29 3.87 -20.18 5.79
N GLY A 30 4.76 -19.27 5.40
CA GLY A 30 5.79 -19.47 4.39
C GLY A 30 5.32 -19.20 2.95
N ALA A 31 4.03 -19.00 2.71
CA ALA A 31 3.49 -18.69 1.38
C ALA A 31 3.16 -17.20 1.22
N LEU A 32 2.98 -16.76 -0.03
CA LEU A 32 2.31 -15.51 -0.35
C LEU A 32 0.78 -15.71 -0.33
N PRO A 33 0.00 -14.67 0.01
CA PRO A 33 -1.45 -14.76 -0.11
C PRO A 33 -1.88 -14.99 -1.56
N PRO A 34 -3.03 -15.66 -1.80
CA PRO A 34 -3.59 -15.79 -3.14
C PRO A 34 -3.75 -14.44 -3.84
N SER A 35 -3.48 -14.37 -5.14
CA SER A 35 -3.53 -13.15 -5.98
C SER A 35 -2.51 -12.07 -5.61
N TRP A 36 -1.58 -12.31 -4.70
CA TRP A 36 -0.47 -11.39 -4.43
C TRP A 36 0.77 -11.72 -5.27
N LEU A 37 1.45 -10.68 -5.71
CA LEU A 37 2.71 -10.74 -6.43
C LEU A 37 3.77 -9.99 -5.64
N ALA A 38 4.88 -10.66 -5.33
CA ALA A 38 6.05 -10.05 -4.71
C ALA A 38 7.11 -9.74 -5.77
N GLY A 39 7.81 -8.63 -5.56
CA GLY A 39 8.90 -8.22 -6.42
C GLY A 39 9.77 -7.13 -5.79
N ILE A 40 10.62 -6.56 -6.62
CA ILE A 40 11.59 -5.54 -6.22
C ILE A 40 11.83 -4.59 -7.40
N THR A 41 11.89 -3.29 -7.14
CA THR A 41 12.49 -2.32 -8.06
C THR A 41 13.95 -2.13 -7.66
N GLY A 42 14.87 -2.26 -8.60
CA GLY A 42 16.29 -2.22 -8.31
C GLY A 42 16.90 -3.62 -8.09
N PRO A 43 18.20 -3.71 -7.71
CA PRO A 43 18.93 -4.97 -7.59
C PRO A 43 18.54 -5.78 -6.35
N GLY A 44 18.74 -7.09 -6.43
CA GLY A 44 18.55 -8.01 -5.31
C GLY A 44 17.28 -8.86 -5.42
N ARG A 45 16.93 -9.51 -4.31
CA ARG A 45 15.76 -10.38 -4.24
C ARG A 45 15.01 -10.14 -2.95
N ALA A 46 13.77 -9.67 -3.04
CA ALA A 46 12.87 -9.53 -1.90
C ALA A 46 12.44 -10.90 -1.36
N GLN A 47 12.21 -10.97 -0.03
CA GLN A 47 11.71 -12.17 0.64
C GLN A 47 10.41 -11.83 1.37
N TRP A 48 9.31 -12.16 0.72
CA TRP A 48 7.97 -11.93 1.24
C TRP A 48 7.31 -13.26 1.59
N ALA A 49 6.74 -13.36 2.78
CA ALA A 49 5.96 -14.53 3.19
C ALA A 49 4.99 -14.15 4.31
N VAL A 50 3.90 -14.88 4.41
CA VAL A 50 3.05 -14.85 5.60
C VAL A 50 3.77 -15.60 6.72
N THR A 51 3.83 -15.00 7.91
CA THR A 51 4.46 -15.56 9.10
C THR A 51 3.55 -15.41 10.31
N PRO A 52 3.56 -16.38 11.24
CA PRO A 52 2.86 -16.22 12.51
C PRO A 52 3.49 -15.11 13.35
N ASP A 53 2.67 -14.24 13.91
CA ASP A 53 3.04 -13.26 14.93
C ASP A 53 1.91 -13.14 15.96
N PRO A 54 2.10 -13.60 17.22
CA PRO A 54 1.09 -13.47 18.27
C PRO A 54 0.81 -12.01 18.65
N THR A 55 1.67 -11.07 18.24
CA THR A 55 1.51 -9.62 18.45
C THR A 55 0.99 -8.89 17.22
N ALA A 56 0.48 -9.64 16.21
CA ALA A 56 -0.14 -9.08 15.02
C ALA A 56 -1.28 -8.12 15.39
N ALA A 57 -1.55 -7.17 14.52
CA ALA A 57 -2.65 -6.23 14.72
C ALA A 57 -4.01 -6.94 14.65
N SER A 58 -4.10 -7.99 13.83
CA SER A 58 -5.15 -9.01 13.83
C SER A 58 -4.46 -10.39 13.77
N ALA A 59 -4.31 -11.04 14.93
CA ALA A 59 -3.62 -12.34 15.02
C ALA A 59 -4.44 -13.45 14.30
N PRO A 60 -3.79 -14.54 13.80
CA PRO A 60 -2.44 -14.97 14.18
C PRO A 60 -1.30 -14.67 13.19
N ASN A 61 -1.56 -14.11 12.00
CA ASN A 61 -0.56 -14.04 10.93
C ASN A 61 -0.33 -12.61 10.43
N VAL A 62 0.84 -12.37 9.87
CA VAL A 62 1.23 -11.12 9.22
C VAL A 62 1.90 -11.42 7.87
N LEU A 63 1.86 -10.46 6.94
CA LEU A 63 2.73 -10.49 5.77
C LEU A 63 4.06 -9.82 6.13
N LYS A 64 5.18 -10.51 5.94
CA LYS A 64 6.51 -10.04 6.34
C LYS A 64 7.46 -9.94 5.15
N GLN A 65 8.19 -8.83 5.06
CA GLN A 65 9.41 -8.69 4.28
C GLN A 65 10.60 -8.91 5.19
N SER A 66 11.47 -9.88 4.87
CA SER A 66 12.64 -10.25 5.69
C SER A 66 13.96 -10.26 4.91
N GLY A 67 13.92 -10.05 3.59
CA GLY A 67 15.10 -10.00 2.75
C GLY A 67 15.90 -8.73 2.98
N GLN A 68 17.21 -8.85 3.10
CA GLN A 68 18.12 -7.71 3.13
C GLN A 68 18.61 -7.46 1.70
N VAL A 69 18.36 -6.26 1.20
CA VAL A 69 18.73 -5.86 -0.16
C VAL A 69 19.46 -4.52 -0.13
N ALA A 70 20.09 -4.18 -1.25
CA ALA A 70 20.92 -2.98 -1.34
C ALA A 70 20.11 -1.66 -1.16
N SER A 71 20.79 -0.57 -0.83
CA SER A 71 20.22 0.74 -0.50
C SER A 71 19.26 1.32 -1.55
N HIS A 72 19.53 1.05 -2.82
CA HIS A 72 18.70 1.52 -3.93
C HIS A 72 17.68 0.47 -4.41
N SER A 73 17.25 -0.40 -3.50
CA SER A 73 16.31 -1.46 -3.80
C SER A 73 15.02 -1.28 -3.00
N TYR A 74 13.91 -1.55 -3.66
CA TYR A 74 12.57 -1.20 -3.19
C TYR A 74 11.66 -2.43 -3.30
N PRO A 75 11.64 -3.31 -2.27
CA PRO A 75 10.73 -4.46 -2.22
C PRO A 75 9.28 -4.02 -2.17
N TRP A 76 8.42 -4.66 -2.97
CA TRP A 76 6.97 -4.47 -2.96
C TRP A 76 6.24 -5.82 -3.02
N CYS A 77 5.02 -5.84 -2.49
CA CYS A 77 4.10 -6.96 -2.59
C CYS A 77 2.70 -6.42 -2.85
N VAL A 78 2.12 -6.74 -4.01
CA VAL A 78 0.87 -6.15 -4.50
C VAL A 78 -0.21 -7.20 -4.73
N LYS A 79 -1.46 -6.83 -4.42
CA LYS A 79 -2.67 -7.61 -4.73
C LYS A 79 -3.09 -7.31 -6.16
N LYS A 80 -2.92 -8.31 -7.04
CA LYS A 80 -3.06 -8.15 -8.50
C LYS A 80 -4.49 -8.16 -9.02
N ASP A 81 -5.41 -8.70 -8.27
CA ASP A 81 -6.83 -8.84 -8.64
C ASP A 81 -7.66 -7.61 -8.27
N ILE A 82 -7.02 -6.52 -7.88
CA ILE A 82 -7.64 -5.20 -7.67
C ILE A 82 -7.13 -4.18 -8.67
N SER A 83 -7.97 -3.21 -9.00
CA SER A 83 -7.64 -2.11 -9.92
C SER A 83 -8.34 -0.85 -9.47
N LEU A 84 -7.58 0.06 -8.87
CA LEU A 84 -8.08 1.28 -8.23
C LEU A 84 -7.63 2.52 -9.02
N GLN A 85 -8.58 3.29 -9.55
CA GLN A 85 -8.31 4.60 -10.14
C GLN A 85 -8.49 5.71 -9.12
N ASN A 86 -9.58 5.66 -8.35
CA ASN A 86 -9.89 6.53 -7.22
C ASN A 86 -10.31 5.66 -6.04
N GLY A 87 -10.06 6.14 -4.81
CA GLY A 87 -10.40 5.37 -3.63
C GLY A 87 -9.40 5.56 -2.50
N PHE A 88 -9.13 4.49 -1.80
CA PHE A 88 -8.12 4.48 -0.74
C PHE A 88 -7.39 3.15 -0.64
N VAL A 89 -6.20 3.20 -0.04
CA VAL A 89 -5.45 2.06 0.47
C VAL A 89 -4.96 2.36 1.87
N ALA A 90 -4.95 1.37 2.74
CA ALA A 90 -4.41 1.50 4.09
C ALA A 90 -3.75 0.21 4.53
N VAL A 91 -2.85 0.28 5.50
CA VAL A 91 -2.20 -0.89 6.08
C VAL A 91 -1.77 -0.59 7.50
N LYS A 92 -1.74 -1.60 8.35
CA LYS A 92 -0.94 -1.57 9.58
C LYS A 92 0.44 -2.13 9.28
N PHE A 93 1.49 -1.45 9.73
CA PHE A 93 2.86 -1.91 9.56
C PHE A 93 3.65 -1.76 10.86
N LYS A 94 4.59 -2.67 11.08
CA LYS A 94 5.50 -2.68 12.23
C LYS A 94 6.93 -2.82 11.73
N PRO A 95 7.75 -1.74 11.74
CA PRO A 95 9.15 -1.80 11.37
C PRO A 95 9.95 -2.48 12.47
N LEU A 96 10.55 -3.63 12.17
CA LEU A 96 11.24 -4.46 13.16
C LEU A 96 12.72 -4.15 13.25
N SER A 97 13.40 -4.08 12.10
CA SER A 97 14.84 -3.88 12.05
C SER A 97 15.29 -3.37 10.69
N GLY A 98 16.54 -2.95 10.62
CA GLY A 98 17.28 -2.44 9.49
C GLY A 98 18.33 -1.46 10.00
N GLN A 99 19.48 -1.39 9.35
CA GLN A 99 20.55 -0.43 9.68
C GLN A 99 20.52 0.78 8.76
N GLU A 100 20.13 0.55 7.52
CA GLU A 100 20.01 1.60 6.51
C GLU A 100 18.61 2.21 6.49
N ASP A 101 17.58 1.36 6.59
CA ASP A 101 16.18 1.78 6.63
C ASP A 101 15.36 0.89 7.57
N GLN A 102 14.35 1.50 8.23
CA GLN A 102 13.28 0.79 8.92
C GLN A 102 11.95 1.32 8.41
N ALA A 103 11.64 0.97 7.17
CA ALA A 103 10.54 1.55 6.41
C ALA A 103 9.40 0.55 6.20
N GLY A 104 8.16 1.07 6.24
CA GLY A 104 6.97 0.35 5.83
C GLY A 104 5.95 1.31 5.21
N GLY A 105 5.17 0.83 4.25
CA GLY A 105 4.19 1.67 3.58
C GLY A 105 3.33 0.95 2.56
N VAL A 106 2.62 1.74 1.78
CA VAL A 106 1.72 1.28 0.73
C VAL A 106 2.18 1.72 -0.65
N VAL A 107 1.83 0.92 -1.66
CA VAL A 107 1.86 1.31 -3.07
C VAL A 107 0.45 1.32 -3.62
N TRP A 108 0.17 2.21 -4.57
CA TRP A 108 -1.10 2.24 -5.30
C TRP A 108 -0.91 2.76 -6.72
N ARG A 109 -1.96 2.60 -7.54
CA ARG A 109 -1.89 2.79 -8.99
C ARG A 109 -0.65 2.10 -9.58
N TRP A 110 -0.32 0.92 -9.03
CA TRP A 110 0.80 0.11 -9.49
C TRP A 110 0.49 -0.44 -10.88
N GLN A 111 1.27 -0.04 -11.88
CA GLN A 111 1.16 -0.49 -13.25
C GLN A 111 2.08 -1.69 -13.51
N ASP A 112 3.29 -1.60 -12.99
CA ASP A 112 4.36 -2.60 -13.05
C ASP A 112 5.42 -2.31 -11.98
N GLY A 113 6.50 -3.10 -11.94
CA GLY A 113 7.57 -2.98 -10.95
C GLY A 113 8.36 -1.68 -10.98
N ASP A 114 8.16 -0.83 -11.99
CA ASP A 114 8.90 0.42 -12.21
C ASP A 114 8.01 1.66 -12.22
N ASN A 115 6.65 1.49 -12.11
CA ASN A 115 5.70 2.58 -12.28
C ASN A 115 4.55 2.50 -11.27
N TYR A 116 4.64 3.30 -10.17
CA TYR A 116 3.67 3.33 -9.07
C TYR A 116 3.89 4.52 -8.13
N TYR A 117 2.90 4.82 -7.27
CA TYR A 117 3.05 5.72 -6.13
C TYR A 117 3.38 4.95 -4.86
N ILE A 118 4.04 5.65 -3.91
CA ILE A 118 4.42 5.12 -2.60
C ILE A 118 4.13 6.17 -1.53
N ALA A 119 3.52 5.76 -0.41
CA ALA A 119 3.58 6.49 0.85
C ALA A 119 4.19 5.57 1.90
N ARG A 120 5.16 6.07 2.69
CA ARG A 120 5.84 5.26 3.69
C ARG A 120 6.19 6.04 4.97
N GLY A 121 6.21 5.34 6.11
CA GLY A 121 6.88 5.76 7.34
C GLY A 121 8.26 5.12 7.46
N ASN A 122 9.20 5.77 8.18
CA ASN A 122 10.53 5.23 8.46
C ASN A 122 10.95 5.56 9.89
N ALA A 123 11.23 4.56 10.69
CA ALA A 123 11.55 4.70 12.10
C ALA A 123 12.97 5.28 12.33
N LEU A 124 13.92 5.05 11.43
CA LEU A 124 15.26 5.65 11.53
C LEU A 124 15.27 7.14 11.15
N GLU A 125 14.44 7.51 10.17
CA GLU A 125 14.39 8.88 9.67
C GLU A 125 13.33 9.76 10.36
N ASN A 126 12.40 9.18 11.11
CA ASN A 126 11.27 9.87 11.75
C ASN A 126 10.53 10.80 10.79
N ASN A 127 10.03 10.22 9.70
CA ASN A 127 9.26 10.96 8.70
C ASN A 127 8.27 10.08 7.94
N ILE A 128 7.29 10.76 7.36
CA ILE A 128 6.40 10.23 6.34
C ILE A 128 6.77 10.89 5.01
N ILE A 129 6.95 10.08 3.97
CA ILE A 129 7.28 10.60 2.63
C ILE A 129 6.34 9.99 1.60
N LEU A 130 5.84 10.87 0.73
CA LEU A 130 5.17 10.53 -0.52
C LEU A 130 6.20 10.52 -1.65
N PHE A 131 6.22 9.43 -2.45
CA PHE A 131 7.06 9.29 -3.62
C PHE A 131 6.24 8.86 -4.84
N ARG A 132 6.84 9.08 -6.00
CA ARG A 132 6.53 8.30 -7.21
C ARG A 132 7.74 7.48 -7.63
N MET A 133 7.49 6.29 -8.13
CA MET A 133 8.43 5.47 -8.90
C MET A 133 8.00 5.58 -10.36
N ALA A 134 8.86 6.09 -11.23
CA ALA A 134 8.58 6.21 -12.65
C ALA A 134 9.80 5.75 -13.44
N HIS A 135 9.62 4.79 -14.33
CA HIS A 135 10.71 4.15 -15.09
C HIS A 135 11.85 3.66 -14.19
N GLY A 136 11.51 3.06 -13.05
CA GLY A 136 12.48 2.57 -12.06
C GLY A 136 13.20 3.66 -11.26
N GLN A 137 12.83 4.93 -11.46
CA GLN A 137 13.44 6.08 -10.77
C GLN A 137 12.52 6.62 -9.69
N ARG A 138 12.96 6.54 -8.42
CA ARG A 138 12.19 7.05 -7.28
C ARG A 138 12.43 8.54 -7.07
N LYS A 139 11.36 9.32 -7.01
CA LYS A 139 11.38 10.75 -6.71
C LYS A 139 10.47 11.07 -5.52
N ALA A 140 11.02 11.74 -4.51
CA ALA A 140 10.21 12.30 -3.42
C ALA A 140 9.35 13.46 -3.94
N LEU A 141 8.07 13.43 -3.62
CA LEU A 141 7.10 14.48 -3.93
C LEU A 141 6.90 15.40 -2.72
N HIS A 142 6.73 14.80 -1.53
CA HIS A 142 6.56 15.55 -0.30
C HIS A 142 7.08 14.78 0.90
N ARG A 143 7.62 15.49 1.92
CA ARG A 143 8.15 14.93 3.16
C ARG A 143 7.60 15.71 4.35
N VAL A 144 7.19 14.99 5.40
CA VAL A 144 6.76 15.57 6.68
C VAL A 144 7.52 14.88 7.82
N PRO A 145 8.16 15.63 8.73
CA PRO A 145 8.70 15.08 9.97
C PRO A 145 7.54 14.52 10.82
N MET A 146 7.67 13.28 11.26
CA MET A 146 6.67 12.61 12.08
C MET A 146 7.30 11.42 12.78
N THR A 147 7.11 11.29 14.10
CA THR A 147 7.69 10.18 14.86
C THR A 147 7.11 8.85 14.38
N VAL A 148 8.00 7.94 14.00
CA VAL A 148 7.68 6.56 13.66
C VAL A 148 8.49 5.67 14.59
N THR A 149 7.83 5.00 15.52
CA THR A 149 8.49 4.18 16.53
C THR A 149 8.79 2.78 15.99
N GLY A 150 10.03 2.33 16.08
CA GLY A 150 10.40 0.94 15.76
C GLY A 150 9.72 -0.06 16.68
N ASN A 151 9.47 -1.27 16.20
CA ASN A 151 8.81 -2.37 16.91
C ASN A 151 7.38 -2.06 17.43
N GLN A 152 6.71 -1.06 16.86
CA GLN A 152 5.31 -0.72 17.16
C GLN A 152 4.46 -0.76 15.90
N TRP A 153 3.19 -1.13 16.06
CA TRP A 153 2.21 -1.06 14.99
C TRP A 153 1.79 0.37 14.72
N HIS A 154 1.88 0.77 13.46
CA HIS A 154 1.41 2.04 12.93
C HIS A 154 0.38 1.82 11.85
N SER A 155 -0.52 2.77 11.67
CA SER A 155 -1.46 2.78 10.55
C SER A 155 -1.06 3.84 9.52
N LEU A 156 -1.02 3.46 8.24
CA LEU A 156 -0.80 4.38 7.13
C LEU A 156 -1.95 4.24 6.15
N ARG A 157 -2.58 5.36 5.79
CA ARG A 157 -3.69 5.43 4.85
C ARG A 157 -3.42 6.47 3.79
N VAL A 158 -3.76 6.16 2.55
CA VAL A 158 -3.76 7.08 1.42
C VAL A 158 -5.14 7.08 0.79
N ASP A 159 -5.77 8.25 0.73
CA ASP A 159 -6.95 8.53 -0.05
C ASP A 159 -6.54 9.25 -1.34
N PHE A 160 -7.09 8.85 -2.49
CA PHE A 160 -6.70 9.43 -3.77
C PHE A 160 -7.90 9.55 -4.73
N SER A 161 -7.96 10.69 -5.44
CA SER A 161 -9.00 10.99 -6.44
C SER A 161 -8.44 11.95 -7.48
N GLY A 162 -8.47 11.56 -8.77
CA GLY A 162 -7.81 12.32 -9.83
C GLY A 162 -6.32 12.51 -9.54
N SER A 163 -5.86 13.77 -9.46
CA SER A 163 -4.49 14.13 -9.06
C SER A 163 -4.30 14.25 -7.55
N HIS A 164 -5.39 14.40 -6.79
CA HIS A 164 -5.33 14.68 -5.36
C HIS A 164 -4.98 13.43 -4.55
N ILE A 165 -4.03 13.57 -3.62
CA ILE A 165 -3.52 12.52 -2.73
C ILE A 165 -3.52 13.07 -1.32
N SER A 166 -4.17 12.37 -0.38
CA SER A 166 -4.16 12.68 1.06
C SER A 166 -3.56 11.50 1.82
N VAL A 167 -2.54 11.74 2.63
CA VAL A 167 -1.87 10.73 3.44
C VAL A 167 -2.18 10.96 4.91
N SER A 168 -2.59 9.91 5.62
CA SER A 168 -2.80 9.92 7.07
C SER A 168 -1.91 8.86 7.73
N PHE A 169 -1.38 9.19 8.91
CA PHE A 169 -0.56 8.32 9.72
C PHE A 169 -1.10 8.30 11.16
N ASP A 170 -1.32 7.11 11.71
CA ASP A 170 -1.92 6.89 13.03
C ASP A 170 -3.19 7.72 13.28
N GLY A 171 -4.06 7.76 12.25
CA GLY A 171 -5.33 8.47 12.28
C GLY A 171 -5.24 9.99 12.08
N HIS A 172 -4.05 10.57 11.99
CA HIS A 172 -3.83 12.00 11.79
C HIS A 172 -3.44 12.30 10.35
N LYS A 173 -4.00 13.37 9.76
CA LYS A 173 -3.59 13.82 8.42
C LYS A 173 -2.12 14.25 8.48
N ALA A 174 -1.28 13.60 7.67
CA ALA A 174 0.14 13.92 7.54
C ALA A 174 0.38 14.94 6.43
N MET A 175 -0.22 14.75 5.25
CA MET A 175 -0.02 15.63 4.10
C MET A 175 -1.12 15.52 3.06
N GLU A 176 -1.20 16.55 2.21
CA GLU A 176 -1.93 16.55 0.95
C GLU A 176 -1.00 16.97 -0.19
N TRP A 177 -1.21 16.42 -1.37
CA TRP A 177 -0.39 16.69 -2.55
C TRP A 177 -1.16 16.44 -3.83
N ASP A 178 -0.82 17.15 -4.88
CA ASP A 178 -1.35 16.90 -6.23
C ASP A 178 -0.24 16.43 -7.16
N ASP A 179 -0.44 15.27 -7.80
CA ASP A 179 0.46 14.73 -8.83
C ASP A 179 -0.34 14.00 -9.91
N GLN A 180 0.02 14.22 -11.17
CA GLN A 180 -0.67 13.66 -12.35
C GLN A 180 0.15 12.59 -13.08
N THR A 181 1.23 12.09 -12.48
CA THR A 181 2.11 11.12 -13.14
C THR A 181 1.38 9.83 -13.49
N PHE A 182 0.59 9.28 -12.54
CA PHE A 182 -0.22 8.09 -12.78
C PHE A 182 -1.69 8.42 -12.50
N THR A 183 -2.50 8.45 -13.57
CA THR A 183 -3.94 8.71 -13.50
C THR A 183 -4.79 7.49 -13.82
N LYS A 184 -4.16 6.43 -14.35
CA LYS A 184 -4.83 5.17 -14.67
C LYS A 184 -5.03 4.32 -13.42
N ALA A 185 -6.07 3.49 -13.45
CA ALA A 185 -6.27 2.46 -12.43
C ALA A 185 -5.09 1.50 -12.40
N GLY A 186 -4.77 0.97 -11.23
CA GLY A 186 -3.71 0.00 -11.04
C GLY A 186 -3.89 -0.79 -9.75
N ALA A 187 -3.03 -1.79 -9.57
CA ALA A 187 -2.99 -2.59 -8.35
C ALA A 187 -2.53 -1.77 -7.14
N ALA A 188 -2.66 -2.35 -5.96
CA ALA A 188 -2.16 -1.77 -4.72
C ALA A 188 -1.60 -2.85 -3.79
N GLY A 189 -0.79 -2.43 -2.83
CA GLY A 189 -0.15 -3.36 -1.89
C GLY A 189 0.76 -2.65 -0.91
N VAL A 190 1.79 -3.36 -0.45
CA VAL A 190 2.73 -2.92 0.58
C VAL A 190 4.14 -2.77 0.03
N TRP A 191 4.99 -2.02 0.75
CA TRP A 191 6.30 -1.61 0.27
C TRP A 191 7.29 -1.42 1.43
N THR A 192 8.56 -1.76 1.15
CA THR A 192 9.69 -1.44 2.04
C THR A 192 10.88 -0.88 1.25
N LYS A 193 11.98 -0.61 1.95
CA LYS A 193 13.23 -0.15 1.34
C LYS A 193 14.44 -0.88 1.95
N ALA A 194 15.42 -1.18 1.13
CA ALA A 194 16.73 -1.68 1.53
C ALA A 194 16.65 -2.89 2.49
N ASP A 195 17.35 -2.81 3.61
CA ASP A 195 17.45 -3.84 4.64
C ASP A 195 16.30 -3.83 5.67
N SER A 196 15.22 -3.08 5.39
CA SER A 196 14.05 -3.04 6.28
C SER A 196 13.41 -4.41 6.45
N VAL A 197 13.36 -4.91 7.67
CA VAL A 197 12.49 -6.03 8.05
C VAL A 197 11.21 -5.45 8.63
N THR A 198 10.09 -5.69 7.94
CA THR A 198 8.81 -5.06 8.29
C THR A 198 7.67 -6.07 8.19
N GLU A 199 6.78 -6.03 9.17
CA GLU A 199 5.52 -6.76 9.20
C GLU A 199 4.37 -5.86 8.77
N PHE A 200 3.40 -6.46 8.08
CA PHE A 200 2.19 -5.82 7.59
C PHE A 200 0.97 -6.64 7.94
N ASP A 201 -0.10 -5.93 8.32
CA ASP A 201 -1.36 -6.53 8.66
C ASP A 201 -2.53 -5.61 8.26
N ASP A 202 -3.76 -6.13 8.26
CA ASP A 202 -4.98 -5.37 7.97
C ASP A 202 -4.85 -4.47 6.74
N PHE A 203 -4.36 -5.01 5.61
CA PHE A 203 -4.34 -4.28 4.36
C PHE A 203 -5.77 -4.01 3.89
N GLN A 204 -6.11 -2.74 3.75
CA GLN A 204 -7.45 -2.28 3.38
C GLN A 204 -7.42 -1.52 2.06
N TYR A 205 -8.49 -1.66 1.29
CA TYR A 205 -8.68 -0.91 0.05
C TYR A 205 -10.17 -0.74 -0.25
N GLY A 206 -10.47 0.28 -1.05
CA GLY A 206 -11.82 0.52 -1.54
C GLY A 206 -11.81 1.52 -2.68
N SER A 207 -12.71 1.34 -3.65
CA SER A 207 -12.95 2.30 -4.74
C SER A 207 -13.94 3.38 -4.30
N ARG A 208 -13.84 4.56 -4.95
CA ARG A 208 -14.82 5.65 -4.88
C ARG A 208 -15.37 5.96 -6.25
#